data_5c6784dd5464cde331e8b535c6e7707d
#
_entry.id   5c6784dd5464cde331e8b535c6e7707d
#
_cell.length_a   1.000
_cell.length_b   1.000
_cell.length_c   1.000
_cell.angle_alpha   90.00
_cell.angle_beta   90.00
_cell.angle_gamma   90.00
#
_symmetry.space_group_name_H-M   'P 1'
#
loop_
_entity.id
_entity.type
_entity.pdbx_description
1 polymer ?
#
loop_
_entity_poly.entity_id
_entity_poly.type
_entity_poly.pdbx_seq_one_letter_code
_entity_poly.pdbx_strand_id
1 'polypeptide(L)'
;MGHKGYGLNIAVELLAGALGGAGCLGKPRQFRNGALLLLIDIEQMVGLDAYFAEADDYIAFVKSSAPAPGFDSILMPGEIESAMKKKRMADGIFVEEETWGQILASAKQVGAEVWEE
;
A
#
# COMPACT_ATOMS: atom_id res chain seq x y z
N MET A 1 -2.40 18.64 14.86
CA MET A 1 -1.15 17.94 15.23
C MET A 1 -0.61 17.17 14.04
N GLY A 2 0.22 17.78 13.19
CA GLY A 2 0.73 17.13 11.95
C GLY A 2 2.24 16.82 11.96
N HIS A 3 2.94 17.23 13.05
CA HIS A 3 4.41 17.18 13.10
C HIS A 3 4.99 15.75 13.01
N LYS A 4 4.29 14.73 13.53
CA LYS A 4 4.76 13.33 13.45
C LYS A 4 4.68 12.78 12.02
N GLY A 5 3.56 13.03 11.33
CA GLY A 5 3.42 12.68 9.92
C GLY A 5 4.41 13.43 9.02
N TYR A 6 4.63 14.71 9.29
CA TYR A 6 5.65 15.51 8.61
C TYR A 6 7.06 14.96 8.82
N GLY A 7 7.41 14.58 10.07
CA GLY A 7 8.70 13.95 10.37
C GLY A 7 8.89 12.62 9.61
N LEU A 8 7.85 11.80 9.56
CA LEU A 8 7.89 10.55 8.78
C LEU A 8 8.05 10.82 7.29
N ASN A 9 7.37 11.82 6.74
CA ASN A 9 7.53 12.21 5.34
C ASN A 9 8.97 12.62 5.02
N ILE A 10 9.61 13.44 5.88
CA ILE A 10 11.03 13.79 5.72
C ILE A 10 11.93 12.56 5.75
N ALA A 11 11.66 11.62 6.67
CA ALA A 11 12.43 10.38 6.75
C ALA A 11 12.29 9.55 5.44
N VAL A 12 11.09 9.41 4.92
CA VAL A 12 10.84 8.71 3.65
C VAL A 12 11.56 9.39 2.49
N GLU A 13 11.47 10.72 2.37
CA GLU A 13 12.17 11.48 1.32
C GLU A 13 13.70 11.30 1.38
N LEU A 14 14.29 11.34 2.57
CA LEU A 14 15.73 11.16 2.72
C LEU A 14 16.19 9.73 2.48
N LEU A 15 15.44 8.74 2.99
CA LEU A 15 15.83 7.33 2.90
C LEU A 15 15.49 6.71 1.54
N ALA A 16 14.29 6.95 1.03
CA ALA A 16 13.89 6.41 -0.26
C ALA A 16 14.33 7.31 -1.43
N GLY A 17 14.16 8.63 -1.29
CA GLY A 17 14.48 9.60 -2.33
C GLY A 17 15.99 9.85 -2.46
N ALA A 18 16.61 10.41 -1.42
CA ALA A 18 18.01 10.82 -1.49
C ALA A 18 18.97 9.63 -1.49
N LEU A 19 18.84 8.73 -0.51
CA LEU A 19 19.70 7.55 -0.37
C LEU A 19 19.52 6.56 -1.53
N GLY A 20 18.28 6.39 -2.01
CA GLY A 20 17.95 5.57 -3.18
C GLY A 20 18.34 6.19 -4.53
N GLY A 21 18.89 7.41 -4.55
CA GLY A 21 19.32 8.09 -5.77
C GLY A 21 18.20 8.63 -6.66
N ALA A 22 16.95 8.58 -6.22
CA ALA A 22 15.80 9.14 -6.94
C ALA A 22 15.75 10.67 -6.84
N GLY A 23 16.25 11.23 -5.74
CA GLY A 23 16.23 12.66 -5.42
C GLY A 23 15.00 13.07 -4.63
N CYS A 24 15.10 14.20 -3.90
CA CYS A 24 14.02 14.73 -3.06
C CYS A 24 13.46 16.06 -3.56
N LEU A 25 14.06 16.68 -4.54
CA LEU A 25 13.67 18.01 -5.03
C LEU A 25 13.04 17.89 -6.41
N GLY A 26 11.89 18.55 -6.60
CA GLY A 26 11.16 18.65 -7.86
C GLY A 26 11.89 19.41 -8.99
N LYS A 27 13.17 19.10 -9.20
CA LYS A 27 13.85 19.58 -10.41
C LYS A 27 13.32 18.79 -11.60
N PRO A 28 13.24 19.40 -12.82
CA PRO A 28 12.84 18.67 -14.02
C PRO A 28 13.87 17.59 -14.32
N ARG A 29 13.70 16.44 -13.74
CA ARG A 29 14.48 15.22 -13.97
C ARG A 29 13.53 14.14 -14.46
N GLN A 30 14.10 13.10 -15.05
CA GLN A 30 13.34 11.89 -15.37
C GLN A 30 12.55 11.45 -14.13
N PHE A 31 11.27 11.11 -14.34
CA PHE A 31 10.43 10.57 -13.29
C PHE A 31 11.12 9.33 -12.68
N ARG A 32 11.36 9.37 -11.38
CA ARG A 32 12.02 8.29 -10.63
C ARG A 32 11.28 8.07 -9.32
N ASN A 33 11.04 6.84 -8.99
CA ASN A 33 10.54 6.43 -7.68
C ASN A 33 11.69 5.82 -6.89
N GLY A 34 11.95 6.36 -5.71
CA GLY A 34 12.85 5.75 -4.74
C GLY A 34 12.05 4.84 -3.81
N ALA A 35 12.67 3.76 -3.35
CA ALA A 35 12.10 2.86 -2.35
C ALA A 35 13.15 2.49 -1.31
N LEU A 36 12.71 2.37 -0.05
CA LEU A 36 13.46 1.75 1.03
C LEU A 36 12.74 0.46 1.42
N LEU A 37 13.48 -0.64 1.47
CA LEU A 37 13.00 -1.92 1.99
C LEU A 37 13.75 -2.23 3.29
N LEU A 38 12.99 -2.48 4.35
CA LEU A 38 13.52 -2.92 5.64
C LEU A 38 12.99 -4.33 5.93
N LEU A 39 13.89 -5.29 6.04
CA LEU A 39 13.59 -6.66 6.40
C LEU A 39 14.08 -6.94 7.82
N ILE A 40 13.19 -7.41 8.68
CA ILE A 40 13.47 -7.74 10.08
C ILE A 40 13.19 -9.22 10.29
N ASP A 41 14.17 -9.96 10.78
CA ASP A 41 14.00 -11.36 11.17
C ASP A 41 13.44 -11.43 12.60
N ILE A 42 12.13 -11.59 12.68
CA ILE A 42 11.39 -11.60 13.94
C ILE A 42 11.75 -12.81 14.78
N GLU A 43 11.99 -13.96 14.12
CA GLU A 43 12.34 -15.20 14.83
C GLU A 43 13.61 -15.06 15.64
N GLN A 44 14.62 -14.42 15.07
CA GLN A 44 15.89 -14.19 15.76
C GLN A 44 15.84 -13.11 16.85
N MET A 45 14.83 -12.25 16.81
CA MET A 45 14.71 -11.16 17.80
C MET A 45 13.90 -11.59 19.02
N VAL A 46 12.67 -12.03 18.84
CA VAL A 46 11.73 -12.30 19.94
C VAL A 46 10.98 -13.63 19.79
N GLY A 47 11.16 -14.31 18.65
CA GLY A 47 10.40 -15.50 18.27
C GLY A 47 9.02 -15.16 17.68
N LEU A 48 8.60 -15.95 16.68
CA LEU A 48 7.37 -15.70 15.95
C LEU A 48 6.13 -15.81 16.82
N ASP A 49 6.06 -16.84 17.68
CA ASP A 49 4.89 -17.08 18.54
C ASP A 49 4.65 -15.93 19.51
N ALA A 50 5.71 -15.46 20.17
CA ALA A 50 5.62 -14.33 21.11
C ALA A 50 5.21 -13.03 20.37
N TYR A 51 5.80 -12.80 19.20
CA TYR A 51 5.45 -11.63 18.39
C TYR A 51 4.00 -11.63 17.93
N PHE A 52 3.50 -12.78 17.44
CA PHE A 52 2.11 -12.87 16.98
C PHE A 52 1.11 -12.77 18.13
N ALA A 53 1.40 -13.35 19.30
CA ALA A 53 0.55 -13.19 20.47
C ALA A 53 0.40 -11.71 20.86
N GLU A 54 1.50 -10.97 20.97
CA GLU A 54 1.47 -9.52 21.28
C GLU A 54 0.77 -8.70 20.18
N ALA A 55 0.99 -9.05 18.91
CA ALA A 55 0.35 -8.35 17.78
C ALA A 55 -1.18 -8.58 17.80
N ASP A 56 -1.64 -9.79 18.03
CA ASP A 56 -3.07 -10.13 18.10
C ASP A 56 -3.74 -9.45 19.29
N ASP A 57 -3.11 -9.45 20.46
CA ASP A 57 -3.60 -8.74 21.64
C ASP A 57 -3.69 -7.23 21.40
N TYR A 58 -2.69 -6.64 20.76
CA TYR A 58 -2.72 -5.23 20.40
C TYR A 58 -3.83 -4.90 19.40
N ILE A 59 -4.02 -5.72 18.38
CA ILE A 59 -5.09 -5.55 17.39
C ILE A 59 -6.46 -5.66 18.07
N ALA A 60 -6.65 -6.66 18.94
CA ALA A 60 -7.88 -6.84 19.70
C ALA A 60 -8.15 -5.62 20.59
N PHE A 61 -7.13 -5.12 21.29
CA PHE A 61 -7.24 -3.91 22.11
C PHE A 61 -7.67 -2.68 21.28
N VAL A 62 -7.05 -2.43 20.14
CA VAL A 62 -7.43 -1.31 19.27
C VAL A 62 -8.88 -1.44 18.80
N LYS A 63 -9.28 -2.63 18.36
CA LYS A 63 -10.64 -2.90 17.86
C LYS A 63 -11.72 -2.88 18.95
N SER A 64 -11.35 -3.06 20.20
CA SER A 64 -12.29 -2.98 21.34
C SER A 64 -12.73 -1.54 21.66
N SER A 65 -12.05 -0.53 21.12
CA SER A 65 -12.41 0.86 21.34
C SER A 65 -13.72 1.22 20.62
N ALA A 66 -14.46 2.17 21.19
CA ALA A 66 -15.68 2.65 20.54
C ALA A 66 -15.31 3.38 19.22
N PRO A 67 -15.99 3.07 18.10
CA PRO A 67 -15.77 3.80 16.86
C PRO A 67 -16.17 5.28 17.00
N ALA A 68 -15.57 6.14 16.18
CA ALA A 68 -15.98 7.53 16.10
C ALA A 68 -17.41 7.64 15.53
N PRO A 69 -18.15 8.73 15.85
CA PRO A 69 -19.48 8.94 15.29
C PRO A 69 -19.48 8.85 13.75
N GLY A 70 -20.40 8.05 13.21
CA GLY A 70 -20.52 7.83 11.76
C GLY A 70 -19.69 6.68 11.22
N PHE A 71 -19.02 5.92 12.08
CA PHE A 71 -18.28 4.70 11.71
C PHE A 71 -18.81 3.49 12.48
N ASP A 72 -18.93 2.35 11.79
CA ASP A 72 -19.46 1.11 12.37
C ASP A 72 -18.39 0.31 13.11
N SER A 73 -17.12 0.45 12.72
CA SER A 73 -16.01 -0.31 13.27
C SER A 73 -14.67 0.40 13.07
N ILE A 74 -13.68 -0.02 13.85
CA ILE A 74 -12.29 0.35 13.65
C ILE A 74 -11.65 -0.66 12.70
N LEU A 75 -11.12 -0.18 11.58
CA LEU A 75 -10.45 -0.99 10.58
C LEU A 75 -8.93 -0.90 10.77
N MET A 76 -8.27 -2.05 10.72
CA MET A 76 -6.82 -2.12 10.65
C MET A 76 -6.33 -1.90 9.21
N PRO A 77 -5.10 -1.39 9.03
CA PRO A 77 -4.49 -1.27 7.72
C PRO A 77 -4.53 -2.60 6.95
N GLY A 78 -4.98 -2.57 5.70
CA GLY A 78 -5.11 -3.76 4.86
C GLY A 78 -6.47 -4.48 4.90
N GLU A 79 -7.35 -4.18 5.86
CA GLU A 79 -8.68 -4.82 5.90
C GLU A 79 -9.58 -4.38 4.75
N ILE A 80 -9.55 -3.10 4.40
CA ILE A 80 -10.32 -2.56 3.26
C ILE A 80 -9.84 -3.20 1.96
N GLU A 81 -8.53 -3.27 1.77
CA GLU A 81 -7.91 -3.87 0.59
C GLU A 81 -8.22 -5.36 0.49
N SER A 82 -8.18 -6.07 1.61
CA SER A 82 -8.52 -7.50 1.68
C SER A 82 -9.99 -7.76 1.32
N ALA A 83 -10.90 -6.96 1.87
CA ALA A 83 -12.33 -7.04 1.56
C ALA A 83 -12.59 -6.72 0.07
N MET A 84 -11.96 -5.66 -0.45
CA MET A 84 -12.07 -5.27 -1.85
C MET A 84 -11.49 -6.34 -2.79
N LYS A 85 -10.35 -6.95 -2.42
CA LYS A 85 -9.78 -8.06 -3.18
C LYS A 85 -10.74 -9.23 -3.26
N LYS A 86 -11.34 -9.65 -2.14
CA LYS A 86 -12.33 -10.74 -2.12
C LYS A 86 -13.52 -10.43 -3.02
N LYS A 87 -14.04 -9.20 -2.94
CA LYS A 87 -15.15 -8.75 -3.78
C LYS A 87 -14.79 -8.81 -5.27
N ARG A 88 -13.65 -8.24 -5.65
CA ARG A 88 -13.20 -8.21 -7.05
C ARG A 88 -12.88 -9.58 -7.62
N MET A 89 -12.43 -10.51 -6.78
CA MET A 89 -12.22 -11.90 -7.19
C MET A 89 -13.53 -12.64 -7.50
N ALA A 90 -14.63 -12.24 -6.85
CA ALA A 90 -15.94 -12.82 -7.08
C ALA A 90 -16.70 -12.13 -8.22
N ASP A 91 -16.67 -10.80 -8.26
CA ASP A 91 -17.51 -9.97 -9.15
C ASP A 91 -16.77 -9.51 -10.42
N GLY A 92 -15.44 -9.69 -10.46
CA GLY A 92 -14.59 -9.09 -11.49
C GLY A 92 -14.19 -7.65 -11.15
N ILE A 93 -13.41 -7.05 -12.04
CA ILE A 93 -12.96 -5.66 -11.95
C ILE A 93 -13.67 -4.89 -13.06
N PHE A 94 -14.48 -3.90 -12.66
CA PHE A 94 -15.08 -2.98 -13.64
C PHE A 94 -13.99 -2.07 -14.22
N VAL A 95 -13.90 -2.02 -15.54
CA VAL A 95 -13.04 -1.12 -16.29
C VAL A 95 -13.93 -0.31 -17.23
N GLU A 96 -13.84 1.01 -17.16
CA GLU A 96 -14.58 1.92 -18.05
C GLU A 96 -14.14 1.71 -19.52
N GLU A 97 -15.08 1.83 -20.45
CA GLU A 97 -14.84 1.59 -21.89
C GLU A 97 -13.67 2.44 -22.43
N GLU A 98 -13.58 3.71 -22.03
CA GLU A 98 -12.51 4.59 -22.45
C GLU A 98 -11.14 4.07 -21.96
N THR A 99 -11.06 3.68 -20.68
CA THR A 99 -9.84 3.09 -20.09
C THR A 99 -9.48 1.78 -20.77
N TRP A 100 -10.47 0.94 -21.05
CA TRP A 100 -10.26 -0.29 -21.80
C TRP A 100 -9.72 -0.03 -23.21
N GLY A 101 -10.28 0.94 -23.91
CA GLY A 101 -9.77 1.38 -25.23
C GLY A 101 -8.31 1.83 -25.19
N GLN A 102 -7.90 2.57 -24.15
CA GLN A 102 -6.51 3.00 -23.96
C GLN A 102 -5.57 1.81 -23.69
N ILE A 103 -6.03 0.82 -22.91
CA ILE A 103 -5.28 -0.42 -22.65
C ILE A 103 -5.06 -1.19 -23.96
N LEU A 104 -6.12 -1.36 -24.76
CA LEU A 104 -6.03 -2.05 -26.06
C LEU A 104 -5.07 -1.32 -27.02
N ALA A 105 -5.16 0.00 -27.09
CA ALA A 105 -4.26 0.81 -27.92
C ALA A 105 -2.80 0.66 -27.50
N SER A 106 -2.54 0.66 -26.18
CA SER A 106 -1.20 0.48 -25.64
C SER A 106 -0.67 -0.93 -25.89
N ALA A 107 -1.49 -1.95 -25.72
CA ALA A 107 -1.13 -3.34 -26.01
C ALA A 107 -0.73 -3.50 -27.50
N LYS A 108 -1.50 -2.90 -28.42
CA LYS A 108 -1.20 -2.92 -29.85
C LYS A 108 0.13 -2.24 -30.18
N GLN A 109 0.46 -1.13 -29.50
CA GLN A 109 1.74 -0.43 -29.72
C GLN A 109 2.97 -1.27 -29.34
N VAL A 110 2.85 -2.12 -28.34
CA VAL A 110 3.93 -3.00 -27.89
C VAL A 110 3.85 -4.43 -28.45
N GLY A 111 2.87 -4.72 -29.31
CA GLY A 111 2.68 -6.04 -29.92
C GLY A 111 2.22 -7.11 -28.92
N ALA A 112 1.58 -6.73 -27.82
CA ALA A 112 1.00 -7.68 -26.88
C ALA A 112 -0.33 -8.22 -27.40
N GLU A 113 -0.53 -9.54 -27.27
CA GLU A 113 -1.83 -10.18 -27.52
C GLU A 113 -2.83 -9.78 -26.43
N VAL A 114 -4.02 -9.37 -26.83
CA VAL A 114 -5.12 -9.07 -25.92
C VAL A 114 -6.19 -10.14 -26.12
N TRP A 115 -6.62 -10.74 -25.01
CA TRP A 115 -7.70 -11.71 -25.01
C TRP A 115 -9.02 -10.94 -25.21
N GLU A 116 -9.67 -11.17 -26.34
CA GLU A 116 -11.07 -10.78 -26.56
C GLU A 116 -11.95 -11.96 -26.11
N GLU A 117 -12.75 -11.76 -25.04
CA GLU A 117 -13.84 -12.66 -24.70
C GLU A 117 -15.12 -12.29 -25.42
#